data_c45206d3af5e8ba45d7ef3512d3a1470
#
_entry.id   c45206d3af5e8ba45d7ef3512d3a1470
#
_cell.length_a   1.000
_cell.length_b   1.000
_cell.length_c   1.000
_cell.angle_alpha   90.00
_cell.angle_beta   90.00
_cell.angle_gamma   90.00
#
_symmetry.space_group_name_H-M   'P 1'
#
loop_
_entity.id
_entity.type
_entity.pdbx_description
1 polymer ?
#
loop_
_entity_poly.entity_id
_entity_poly.type
_entity_poly.pdbx_seq_one_letter_code
_entity_poly.pdbx_strand_id
1 'polypeptide(L)'
;MGTLSFLQAAKLYWESFPKKYEGKRFYHISTDKVYGALEMTNSEGIEPPFTTTASSSEHHLAYGKDFFYETKKFNSHSPYSVSKDSSDHFVCAFHDTYGMPTIVTNCSNNYGPYQFPEKLIPLFINNIRSRKLLPVYGKGENV
;
A
#
# COMPACT_ATOMS: atom_id res chain seq x y z
N MET A 1 4.61 -13.63 -11.17
CA MET A 1 5.89 -14.32 -11.52
C MET A 1 7.12 -13.44 -11.25
N GLY A 2 7.14 -12.14 -11.60
CA GLY A 2 8.32 -11.27 -11.43
C GLY A 2 8.88 -11.22 -10.00
N THR A 3 8.05 -11.02 -9.00
CA THR A 3 8.49 -10.95 -7.59
C THR A 3 9.19 -12.23 -7.14
N LEU A 4 8.64 -13.40 -7.50
CA LEU A 4 9.25 -14.70 -7.16
C LEU A 4 10.63 -14.84 -7.81
N SER A 5 10.77 -14.46 -9.08
CA SER A 5 12.07 -14.53 -9.77
C SER A 5 13.12 -13.61 -9.12
N PHE A 6 12.71 -12.40 -8.69
CA PHE A 6 13.61 -11.48 -7.97
C PHE A 6 13.99 -12.03 -6.59
N LEU A 7 13.05 -12.62 -5.86
CA LEU A 7 13.34 -13.24 -4.56
C LEU A 7 14.35 -14.39 -4.70
N GLN A 8 14.14 -15.27 -5.69
CA GLN A 8 15.07 -16.38 -5.96
C GLN A 8 16.45 -15.88 -6.37
N ALA A 9 16.51 -14.89 -7.27
CA ALA A 9 17.78 -14.31 -7.71
C ALA A 9 18.52 -13.64 -6.54
N ALA A 10 17.82 -12.84 -5.74
CA ALA A 10 18.40 -12.19 -4.56
C ALA A 10 18.91 -13.23 -3.54
N LYS A 11 18.11 -14.25 -3.26
CA LYS A 11 18.49 -15.34 -2.36
C LYS A 11 19.77 -16.01 -2.82
N LEU A 12 19.80 -16.52 -4.05
CA LEU A 12 20.96 -17.22 -4.62
C LEU A 12 22.21 -16.33 -4.62
N TYR A 13 22.06 -15.08 -5.04
CA TYR A 13 23.17 -14.13 -5.07
C TYR A 13 23.69 -13.79 -3.67
N TRP A 14 22.81 -13.56 -2.70
CA TRP A 14 23.24 -13.22 -1.34
C TRP A 14 23.85 -14.41 -0.60
N GLU A 15 23.35 -15.61 -0.83
CA GLU A 15 23.90 -16.84 -0.22
C GLU A 15 25.29 -17.22 -0.79
N SER A 16 25.69 -16.66 -1.93
CA SER A 16 27.04 -16.87 -2.47
C SER A 16 28.13 -16.10 -1.70
N PHE A 17 27.77 -15.19 -0.80
CA PHE A 17 28.70 -14.43 0.04
C PHE A 17 28.86 -15.06 1.42
N PRO A 18 30.04 -14.96 2.05
CA PRO A 18 30.26 -15.52 3.40
C PRO A 18 29.29 -14.99 4.47
N LYS A 19 28.90 -13.74 4.35
CA LYS A 19 27.98 -13.05 5.28
C LYS A 19 26.50 -13.12 4.85
N LYS A 20 26.18 -13.88 3.82
CA LYS A 20 24.83 -14.10 3.30
C LYS A 20 23.97 -12.83 3.31
N TYR A 21 23.09 -12.68 4.31
CA TYR A 21 22.07 -11.63 4.41
C TYR A 21 22.51 -10.41 5.22
N GLU A 22 23.70 -10.42 5.84
CA GLU A 22 24.16 -9.32 6.69
C GLU A 22 24.18 -7.99 5.92
N GLY A 23 23.54 -6.97 6.48
CA GLY A 23 23.45 -5.62 5.89
C GLY A 23 22.54 -5.50 4.65
N LYS A 24 21.83 -6.56 4.27
CA LYS A 24 20.95 -6.60 3.09
C LYS A 24 19.49 -6.53 3.52
N ARG A 25 18.62 -6.05 2.61
CA ARG A 25 17.17 -6.02 2.80
C ARG A 25 16.48 -6.19 1.44
N PHE A 26 15.47 -7.02 1.39
CA PHE A 26 14.55 -7.09 0.26
C PHE A 26 13.32 -6.26 0.58
N TYR A 27 13.18 -5.13 -0.07
CA TYR A 27 12.09 -4.21 0.16
C TYR A 27 11.02 -4.40 -0.92
N HIS A 28 9.84 -4.85 -0.52
CA HIS A 28 8.72 -5.08 -1.42
C HIS A 28 7.64 -4.01 -1.23
N ILE A 29 7.37 -3.26 -2.29
CA ILE A 29 6.32 -2.25 -2.31
C ILE A 29 5.04 -2.88 -2.85
N SER A 30 4.07 -3.08 -1.97
CA SER A 30 2.74 -3.55 -2.28
C SER A 30 1.71 -2.42 -2.24
N THR A 31 0.46 -2.73 -1.98
CA THR A 31 -0.65 -1.78 -2.02
C THR A 31 -1.69 -2.11 -0.94
N ASP A 32 -2.35 -1.09 -0.42
CA ASP A 32 -3.51 -1.20 0.46
C ASP A 32 -4.70 -1.95 -0.17
N LYS A 33 -4.76 -2.01 -1.51
CA LYS A 33 -5.82 -2.72 -2.25
C LYS A 33 -5.86 -4.23 -1.99
N VAL A 34 -4.83 -4.79 -1.36
CA VAL A 34 -4.84 -6.19 -0.89
C VAL A 34 -5.81 -6.41 0.28
N TYR A 35 -6.15 -5.35 1.03
CA TYR A 35 -7.12 -5.41 2.14
C TYR A 35 -8.58 -5.34 1.68
N GLY A 36 -8.83 -5.12 0.39
CA GLY A 36 -10.16 -4.98 -0.18
C GLY A 36 -10.66 -3.54 -0.21
N ALA A 37 -12.00 -3.37 -0.18
CA ALA A 37 -12.64 -2.08 -0.09
C ALA A 37 -12.85 -1.66 1.37
N LEU A 38 -12.82 -0.34 1.63
CA LEU A 38 -13.33 0.22 2.86
C LEU A 38 -14.86 0.29 2.75
N GLU A 39 -15.57 -0.15 3.78
CA GLU A 39 -17.00 0.08 3.90
C GLU A 39 -17.19 1.53 4.37
N MET A 40 -17.59 2.39 3.44
CA MET A 40 -18.01 3.76 3.78
C MET A 40 -19.31 3.66 4.59
N THR A 41 -19.20 3.67 5.90
CA THR A 41 -20.39 3.89 6.74
C THR A 41 -20.85 5.34 6.49
N ASN A 42 -22.12 5.50 6.10
CA ASN A 42 -22.74 6.82 5.98
C ASN A 42 -22.53 7.58 7.31
N SER A 43 -21.59 8.50 7.27
CA SER A 43 -21.16 9.25 8.45
C SER A 43 -22.14 10.37 8.75
N GLU A 44 -23.32 10.03 9.27
CA GLU A 44 -24.03 10.98 10.10
C GLU A 44 -23.33 10.96 11.47
N GLY A 45 -22.40 11.89 11.68
CA GLY A 45 -21.87 12.21 13.00
C GLY A 45 -20.44 11.77 13.34
N ILE A 46 -19.56 11.52 12.36
CA ILE A 46 -18.15 11.29 12.66
C ILE A 46 -17.40 12.65 12.59
N GLU A 47 -16.96 13.13 13.73
CA GLU A 47 -15.98 14.22 13.79
C GLU A 47 -14.69 13.78 13.09
N PRO A 48 -14.04 14.68 12.33
CA PRO A 48 -12.78 14.34 11.66
C PRO A 48 -11.72 13.94 12.70
N PRO A 49 -10.87 12.95 12.40
CA PRO A 49 -9.93 12.39 13.37
C PRO A 49 -8.80 13.33 13.83
N PHE A 50 -8.89 14.62 13.51
CA PHE A 50 -7.96 15.66 13.92
C PHE A 50 -8.69 16.80 14.63
N THR A 51 -9.22 16.57 15.81
CA THR A 51 -9.39 17.64 16.79
C THR A 51 -8.16 17.68 17.67
N THR A 52 -7.27 18.65 17.40
CA THR A 52 -6.19 19.02 18.29
C THR A 52 -6.78 19.68 19.56
N THR A 53 -7.27 18.88 20.48
CA THR A 53 -7.36 19.29 21.87
C THR A 53 -6.29 18.51 22.65
N ALA A 54 -5.18 19.20 22.86
CA ALA A 54 -4.14 18.75 23.72
C ALA A 54 -4.67 18.61 25.15
N SER A 55 -4.99 17.40 25.59
CA SER A 55 -4.90 17.04 26.99
C SER A 55 -4.80 15.54 27.16
N SER A 56 -3.70 15.13 27.77
CA SER A 56 -3.45 13.90 28.52
C SER A 56 -3.50 12.55 27.78
N SER A 57 -2.28 12.01 27.56
CA SER A 57 -1.90 10.62 27.87
C SER A 57 -2.91 9.51 27.59
N GLU A 58 -3.17 9.25 26.32
CA GLU A 58 -3.38 7.92 25.74
C GLU A 58 -3.74 8.14 24.26
N HIS A 59 -2.75 8.05 23.38
CA HIS A 59 -3.00 7.99 21.95
C HIS A 59 -3.64 6.64 21.61
N HIS A 60 -4.87 6.42 22.00
CA HIS A 60 -5.75 5.51 21.29
C HIS A 60 -6.12 6.20 19.98
N LEU A 61 -5.32 5.97 18.95
CA LEU A 61 -5.81 6.13 17.59
C LEU A 61 -7.09 5.33 17.52
N ALA A 62 -8.23 5.99 17.43
CA ALA A 62 -9.50 5.36 17.16
C ALA A 62 -9.41 4.79 15.73
N TYR A 63 -8.92 3.55 15.61
CA TYR A 63 -8.98 2.79 14.37
C TYR A 63 -10.45 2.45 14.14
N GLY A 64 -11.14 3.36 13.45
CA GLY A 64 -12.51 3.12 13.02
C GLY A 64 -12.58 2.06 11.92
N LYS A 65 -13.79 1.67 11.56
CA LYS A 65 -14.06 0.73 10.45
C LYS A 65 -13.54 1.24 9.08
N ASP A 66 -13.17 2.52 9.02
CA ASP A 66 -12.81 3.26 7.81
C ASP A 66 -11.30 3.29 7.52
N PHE A 67 -10.49 2.47 8.21
CA PHE A 67 -9.05 2.41 8.01
C PHE A 67 -8.56 0.98 7.82
N PHE A 68 -7.52 0.83 7.03
CA PHE A 68 -6.75 -0.41 6.95
C PHE A 68 -5.67 -0.41 8.05
N TYR A 69 -5.47 -1.56 8.65
CA TYR A 69 -4.41 -1.80 9.63
C TYR A 69 -3.69 -3.11 9.29
N GLU A 70 -2.45 -3.25 9.74
CA GLU A 70 -1.55 -4.33 9.33
C GLU A 70 -2.06 -5.74 9.68
N THR A 71 -2.89 -5.85 10.71
CA THR A 71 -3.48 -7.13 11.13
C THR A 71 -4.76 -7.50 10.39
N LYS A 72 -5.26 -6.60 9.50
CA LYS A 72 -6.44 -6.89 8.68
C LYS A 72 -6.10 -7.99 7.68
N LYS A 73 -6.99 -8.99 7.57
CA LYS A 73 -6.83 -10.06 6.58
C LYS A 73 -6.93 -9.49 5.16
N PHE A 74 -6.12 -10.03 4.25
CA PHE A 74 -6.22 -9.71 2.84
C PHE A 74 -7.57 -10.17 2.28
N ASN A 75 -8.15 -9.33 1.45
CA ASN A 75 -9.45 -9.53 0.82
C ASN A 75 -9.45 -8.92 -0.58
N SER A 76 -8.62 -9.46 -1.43
CA SER A 76 -8.36 -8.94 -2.78
C SER A 76 -9.53 -9.22 -3.72
N HIS A 77 -10.05 -8.18 -4.40
CA HIS A 77 -11.22 -8.27 -5.29
C HIS A 77 -10.90 -7.98 -6.76
N SER A 78 -9.67 -7.70 -7.11
CA SER A 78 -9.28 -7.46 -8.51
C SER A 78 -8.09 -8.32 -8.92
N PRO A 79 -7.92 -8.64 -10.22
CA PRO A 79 -6.71 -9.35 -10.69
C PRO A 79 -5.42 -8.66 -10.28
N TYR A 80 -5.40 -7.34 -10.24
CA TYR A 80 -4.25 -6.56 -9.76
C TYR A 80 -4.00 -6.79 -8.28
N SER A 81 -5.01 -6.63 -7.42
CA SER A 81 -4.84 -6.82 -5.97
C SER A 81 -4.47 -8.26 -5.63
N VAL A 82 -5.07 -9.26 -6.29
CA VAL A 82 -4.68 -10.67 -6.14
C VAL A 82 -3.22 -10.91 -6.54
N SER A 83 -2.74 -10.28 -7.60
CA SER A 83 -1.34 -10.41 -8.01
C SER A 83 -0.36 -9.82 -6.99
N LYS A 84 -0.74 -8.73 -6.33
CA LYS A 84 0.06 -8.10 -5.26
C LYS A 84 0.00 -8.91 -3.97
N ASP A 85 -1.17 -9.35 -3.55
CA ASP A 85 -1.42 -10.24 -2.43
C ASP A 85 -0.56 -11.53 -2.53
N SER A 86 -0.63 -12.20 -3.67
CA SER A 86 0.24 -13.36 -3.94
C SER A 86 1.73 -13.03 -3.84
N SER A 87 2.13 -11.84 -4.27
CA SER A 87 3.52 -11.38 -4.17
C SER A 87 3.93 -11.16 -2.70
N ASP A 88 3.05 -10.59 -1.89
CA ASP A 88 3.27 -10.35 -0.46
C ASP A 88 3.46 -11.69 0.27
N HIS A 89 2.62 -12.67 -0.02
CA HIS A 89 2.75 -14.03 0.51
C HIS A 89 4.07 -14.70 0.11
N PHE A 90 4.55 -14.53 -1.13
CA PHE A 90 5.87 -15.03 -1.52
C PHE A 90 6.99 -14.39 -0.71
N VAL A 91 6.92 -13.07 -0.48
CA VAL A 91 7.95 -12.36 0.31
C VAL A 91 7.98 -12.87 1.75
N CYS A 92 6.81 -13.02 2.38
CA CYS A 92 6.68 -13.58 3.73
C CYS A 92 7.22 -15.01 3.78
N ALA A 93 6.85 -15.88 2.81
CA ALA A 93 7.32 -17.25 2.76
C ALA A 93 8.84 -17.37 2.62
N PHE A 94 9.48 -16.46 1.87
CA PHE A 94 10.95 -16.43 1.76
C PHE A 94 11.61 -16.00 3.06
N HIS A 95 10.99 -15.09 3.81
CA HIS A 95 11.43 -14.75 5.16
C HIS A 95 11.35 -15.96 6.09
N ASP A 96 10.18 -16.57 6.17
CA ASP A 96 9.91 -17.65 7.12
C ASP A 96 10.71 -18.92 6.80
N THR A 97 10.89 -19.24 5.52
CA THR A 97 11.57 -20.46 5.10
C THR A 97 13.09 -20.33 5.10
N TYR A 98 13.60 -19.19 4.67
CA TYR A 98 15.05 -19.01 4.42
C TYR A 98 15.72 -18.00 5.34
N GLY A 99 14.97 -17.34 6.22
CA GLY A 99 15.48 -16.25 7.05
C GLY A 99 15.90 -15.01 6.25
N MET A 100 15.37 -14.86 5.02
CA MET A 100 15.70 -13.73 4.16
C MET A 100 15.19 -12.43 4.78
N PRO A 101 16.01 -11.39 4.92
CA PRO A 101 15.56 -10.12 5.51
C PRO A 101 14.67 -9.35 4.53
N THR A 102 13.37 -9.42 4.74
CA THR A 102 12.36 -8.80 3.88
C THR A 102 11.59 -7.72 4.63
N ILE A 103 11.10 -6.74 3.87
CA ILE A 103 10.15 -5.71 4.33
C ILE A 103 9.05 -5.64 3.30
N VAL A 104 7.79 -5.74 3.73
CA VAL A 104 6.60 -5.51 2.90
C VAL A 104 5.93 -4.23 3.34
N THR A 105 5.55 -3.38 2.40
CA THR A 105 4.77 -2.17 2.68
C THR A 105 3.53 -2.13 1.80
N ASN A 106 2.38 -1.92 2.42
CA ASN A 106 1.09 -1.81 1.75
C ASN A 106 0.69 -0.33 1.73
N CYS A 107 1.23 0.41 0.77
CA CYS A 107 0.96 1.84 0.69
C CYS A 107 -0.33 2.15 -0.07
N SER A 108 -1.01 3.21 0.36
CA SER A 108 -2.13 3.82 -0.35
C SER A 108 -1.66 4.58 -1.58
N ASN A 109 -2.48 5.46 -2.13
CA ASN A 109 -2.11 6.24 -3.30
C ASN A 109 -0.98 7.22 -2.98
N ASN A 110 0.15 7.04 -3.65
CA ASN A 110 1.30 7.92 -3.52
C ASN A 110 1.20 9.08 -4.51
N TYR A 111 1.72 10.23 -4.13
CA TYR A 111 1.84 11.40 -4.99
C TYR A 111 3.20 12.09 -4.76
N GLY A 112 3.64 12.87 -5.75
CA GLY A 112 4.91 13.59 -5.63
C GLY A 112 5.37 14.18 -6.95
N PRO A 113 6.52 14.86 -6.95
CA PRO A 113 7.14 15.38 -8.17
C PRO A 113 7.35 14.25 -9.20
N TYR A 114 7.19 14.59 -10.47
CA TYR A 114 7.36 13.67 -11.61
C TYR A 114 6.38 12.49 -11.64
N GLN A 115 5.28 12.55 -10.89
CA GLN A 115 4.22 11.55 -11.00
C GLN A 115 3.69 11.46 -12.42
N PHE A 116 3.39 10.23 -12.87
CA PHE A 116 2.94 9.96 -14.23
C PHE A 116 1.66 10.75 -14.57
N PRO A 117 1.59 11.42 -15.75
CA PRO A 117 0.55 12.41 -16.07
C PRO A 117 -0.90 11.90 -16.07
N GLU A 118 -1.13 10.59 -16.20
CA GLU A 118 -2.48 10.00 -16.14
C GLU A 118 -3.01 9.82 -14.72
N LYS A 119 -2.16 9.97 -13.71
CA LYS A 119 -2.59 9.87 -12.32
C LYS A 119 -3.41 11.09 -11.92
N LEU A 120 -4.31 10.91 -10.93
CA LEU A 120 -5.35 11.88 -10.57
C LEU A 120 -4.82 13.31 -10.43
N ILE A 121 -3.81 13.53 -9.59
CA ILE A 121 -3.31 14.87 -9.28
C ILE A 121 -2.71 15.55 -10.52
N PRO A 122 -1.72 14.98 -11.23
CA PRO A 122 -1.16 15.63 -12.40
C PRO A 122 -2.17 15.75 -13.55
N LEU A 123 -3.07 14.78 -13.71
CA LEU A 123 -4.13 14.84 -14.72
C LEU A 123 -5.07 16.03 -14.46
N PHE A 124 -5.52 16.21 -13.21
CA PHE A 124 -6.39 17.32 -12.84
C PHE A 124 -5.70 18.66 -13.03
N ILE A 125 -4.45 18.79 -12.58
CA ILE A 125 -3.65 20.00 -12.78
C ILE A 125 -3.55 20.35 -14.27
N ASN A 126 -3.20 19.37 -15.11
CA ASN A 126 -3.07 19.57 -16.56
C ASN A 126 -4.41 19.94 -17.22
N ASN A 127 -5.50 19.30 -16.84
CA ASN A 127 -6.82 19.59 -17.36
C ASN A 127 -7.30 20.99 -16.95
N ILE A 128 -7.13 21.37 -15.69
CA ILE A 128 -7.46 22.73 -15.21
C ILE A 128 -6.66 23.78 -15.99
N ARG A 129 -5.35 23.62 -16.12
CA ARG A 129 -4.51 24.55 -16.89
C ARG A 129 -4.91 24.62 -18.36
N SER A 130 -5.35 23.52 -18.94
CA SER A 130 -5.80 23.44 -20.33
C SER A 130 -7.30 23.76 -20.51
N ARG A 131 -8.01 24.16 -19.46
CA ARG A 131 -9.46 24.40 -19.45
C ARG A 131 -10.28 23.22 -19.98
N LYS A 132 -9.83 21.99 -19.70
CA LYS A 132 -10.52 20.74 -20.05
C LYS A 132 -11.36 20.27 -18.87
N LEU A 133 -12.38 19.47 -19.16
CA LEU A 133 -13.21 18.84 -18.13
C LEU A 133 -12.37 17.87 -17.27
N LEU A 134 -12.72 17.79 -16.01
CA LEU A 134 -12.13 16.83 -15.08
C LEU A 134 -12.89 15.50 -15.19
N PRO A 135 -12.21 14.38 -15.48
CA PRO A 135 -12.86 13.08 -15.54
C PRO A 135 -13.23 12.64 -14.11
N VAL A 136 -14.50 12.25 -13.94
CA VAL A 136 -14.98 11.61 -12.71
C VAL A 136 -15.39 10.18 -13.09
N TYR A 137 -14.80 9.20 -12.41
CA TYR A 137 -15.10 7.79 -12.62
C TYR A 137 -16.19 7.33 -11.64
N GLY A 138 -17.22 6.67 -12.17
CA GLY A 138 -18.37 6.24 -11.37
C GLY A 138 -19.07 7.44 -10.71
N LYS A 139 -19.34 7.34 -9.41
CA LYS A 139 -19.95 8.41 -8.61
C LYS A 139 -18.92 9.33 -7.95
N GLY A 140 -17.62 9.10 -8.17
CA GLY A 140 -16.55 9.84 -7.51
C GLY A 140 -16.27 9.42 -6.07
N GLU A 141 -16.78 8.27 -5.66
CA GLU A 141 -16.65 7.71 -4.29
C GLU A 141 -15.44 6.78 -4.13
N ASN A 142 -14.54 6.75 -5.11
CA ASN A 142 -13.32 5.93 -5.03
C ASN A 142 -12.32 6.55 -4.06
N VAL A 143 -11.99 5.81 -3.03
CA VAL A 143 -10.96 6.13 -2.03
C VAL A 143 -9.67 5.40 -2.37
#